data_7166301ac11147687d672480a4cd66e6
#
_entry.id   7166301ac11147687d672480a4cd66e6
#
_cell.length_a   1.000
_cell.length_b   1.000
_cell.length_c   1.000
_cell.angle_alpha   90.00
_cell.angle_beta   90.00
_cell.angle_gamma   90.00
#
_symmetry.space_group_name_H-M   'P 1'
#
loop_
_entity.id
_entity.type
_entity.pdbx_description
1 polymer ?
#
loop_
_entity_poly.entity_id
_entity_poly.type
_entity_poly.pdbx_seq_one_letter_code
_entity_poly.pdbx_strand_id
1 'polypeptide(L)'
;MKSDRVLEAALFSATEPVTVTDLKEVSGLDARTVRSALNKLMDEYNGSDRALEIAKMGPRYAMQVKKVYTQQAAMLSEMKIPREVLKTVSLIAYYQPVLQSKLNDLVGPKIYDHVRKLEALGMVRTKPRKNSVEITTTKKFIETFGIDARSRQGVKAWFEEELSKKNGRKA
;
A
#
# COMPACT_ATOMS: atom_id res chain seq x y z
N MET A 1 -21.57 9.00 23.44
CA MET A 1 -21.23 8.88 21.99
C MET A 1 -21.47 7.43 21.56
N LYS A 2 -21.99 7.19 20.34
CA LYS A 2 -22.16 5.82 19.83
C LYS A 2 -20.79 5.23 19.49
N SER A 3 -20.49 4.03 20.00
CA SER A 3 -19.18 3.35 19.87
C SER A 3 -18.74 3.18 18.41
N ASP A 4 -19.68 2.85 17.53
CA ASP A 4 -19.47 2.67 16.10
C ASP A 4 -18.98 3.97 15.41
N ARG A 5 -19.50 5.14 15.79
CA ARG A 5 -19.09 6.44 15.20
C ARG A 5 -17.69 6.88 15.61
N VAL A 6 -17.26 6.52 16.83
CA VAL A 6 -15.88 6.77 17.28
C VAL A 6 -14.89 5.94 16.44
N LEU A 7 -15.20 4.66 16.22
CA LEU A 7 -14.36 3.79 15.41
C LEU A 7 -14.35 4.19 13.93
N GLU A 8 -15.52 4.61 13.40
CA GLU A 8 -15.61 5.15 12.03
C GLU A 8 -14.70 6.36 11.84
N ALA A 9 -14.74 7.34 12.78
CA ALA A 9 -13.89 8.51 12.75
C ALA A 9 -12.40 8.13 12.86
N ALA A 10 -12.05 7.19 13.75
CA ALA A 10 -10.69 6.71 13.90
C ALA A 10 -10.16 6.03 12.62
N LEU A 11 -10.96 5.17 12.00
CA LEU A 11 -10.60 4.51 10.73
C LEU A 11 -10.44 5.51 9.59
N PHE A 12 -11.31 6.51 9.51
CA PHE A 12 -11.23 7.56 8.49
C PHE A 12 -9.99 8.45 8.65
N SER A 13 -9.63 8.79 9.90
CA SER A 13 -8.49 9.65 10.20
C SER A 13 -7.14 8.92 10.16
N ALA A 14 -7.14 7.59 10.17
CA ALA A 14 -5.93 6.78 10.18
C ALA A 14 -5.20 6.88 8.84
N THR A 15 -3.91 7.19 8.88
CA THR A 15 -3.04 7.23 7.68
C THR A 15 -2.48 5.88 7.29
N GLU A 16 -2.55 4.90 8.19
CA GLU A 16 -2.09 3.51 8.00
C GLU A 16 -3.14 2.54 8.55
N PRO A 17 -3.18 1.28 8.06
CA PRO A 17 -4.08 0.26 8.59
C PRO A 17 -3.88 0.04 10.10
N VAL A 18 -4.96 0.08 10.87
CA VAL A 18 -4.98 -0.02 12.34
C VAL A 18 -5.42 -1.39 12.83
N THR A 19 -4.95 -1.78 14.02
CA THR A 19 -5.35 -3.02 14.69
C THR A 19 -6.52 -2.80 15.65
N VAL A 20 -7.11 -3.90 16.15
CA VAL A 20 -8.08 -3.83 17.24
C VAL A 20 -7.48 -3.19 18.50
N THR A 21 -6.18 -3.39 18.74
CA THR A 21 -5.49 -2.79 19.90
C THR A 21 -5.41 -1.28 19.77
N ASP A 22 -5.02 -0.76 18.61
CA ASP A 22 -4.97 0.67 18.34
C ASP A 22 -6.36 1.31 18.51
N LEU A 23 -7.40 0.65 18.00
CA LEU A 23 -8.79 1.12 18.11
C LEU A 23 -9.31 1.11 19.57
N LYS A 24 -8.88 0.12 20.38
CA LYS A 24 -9.17 0.12 21.83
C LYS A 24 -8.56 1.34 22.53
N GLU A 25 -7.28 1.62 22.26
CA GLU A 25 -6.57 2.75 22.88
C GLU A 25 -7.24 4.09 22.55
N VAL A 26 -7.61 4.30 21.30
CA VAL A 26 -8.25 5.54 20.84
C VAL A 26 -9.69 5.67 21.34
N SER A 27 -10.44 4.57 21.40
CA SER A 27 -11.86 4.61 21.74
C SER A 27 -12.17 4.42 23.23
N GLY A 28 -11.24 3.86 24.00
CA GLY A 28 -11.47 3.45 25.40
C GLY A 28 -12.40 2.25 25.53
N LEU A 29 -12.75 1.57 24.44
CA LEU A 29 -13.65 0.42 24.42
C LEU A 29 -12.88 -0.89 24.66
N ASP A 30 -13.56 -1.91 25.15
CA ASP A 30 -12.99 -3.26 25.20
C ASP A 30 -12.89 -3.93 23.82
N ALA A 31 -12.05 -4.96 23.69
CA ALA A 31 -11.79 -5.62 22.42
C ALA A 31 -13.02 -6.30 21.79
N ARG A 32 -13.96 -6.77 22.60
CA ARG A 32 -15.19 -7.41 22.14
C ARG A 32 -16.12 -6.38 21.50
N THR A 33 -16.30 -5.26 22.17
CA THR A 33 -17.09 -4.13 21.66
C THR A 33 -16.49 -3.54 20.39
N VAL A 34 -15.16 -3.38 20.32
CA VAL A 34 -14.45 -2.93 19.10
C VAL A 34 -14.69 -3.88 17.95
N ARG A 35 -14.54 -5.20 18.14
CA ARG A 35 -14.78 -6.18 17.07
C ARG A 35 -16.24 -6.19 16.59
N SER A 36 -17.19 -6.11 17.53
CA SER A 36 -18.62 -6.05 17.19
C SER A 36 -18.95 -4.81 16.37
N ALA A 37 -18.45 -3.65 16.77
CA ALA A 37 -18.66 -2.41 16.05
C ALA A 37 -17.94 -2.38 14.68
N LEU A 38 -16.74 -2.97 14.57
CA LEU A 38 -16.04 -3.14 13.30
C LEU A 38 -16.84 -4.01 12.32
N ASN A 39 -17.39 -5.15 12.77
CA ASN A 39 -18.20 -6.01 11.91
C ASN A 39 -19.45 -5.25 11.41
N LYS A 40 -20.13 -4.53 12.29
CA LYS A 40 -21.28 -3.71 11.91
C LYS A 40 -20.91 -2.63 10.89
N LEU A 41 -19.81 -1.92 11.10
CA LEU A 41 -19.32 -0.92 10.14
C LEU A 41 -18.91 -1.56 8.80
N MET A 42 -18.25 -2.72 8.83
CA MET A 42 -17.92 -3.45 7.60
C MET A 42 -19.19 -3.84 6.83
N ASP A 43 -20.23 -4.32 7.50
CA ASP A 43 -21.50 -4.65 6.85
C ASP A 43 -22.16 -3.39 6.28
N GLU A 44 -22.14 -2.27 7.02
CA GLU A 44 -22.71 -0.99 6.59
C GLU A 44 -21.99 -0.40 5.36
N TYR A 45 -20.64 -0.48 5.30
CA TYR A 45 -19.87 0.12 4.22
C TYR A 45 -19.70 -0.81 3.03
N ASN A 46 -19.42 -2.10 3.27
CA ASN A 46 -19.08 -3.03 2.19
C ASN A 46 -20.33 -3.53 1.45
N GLY A 47 -21.45 -3.67 2.19
CA GLY A 47 -22.74 -4.11 1.63
C GLY A 47 -23.56 -2.99 0.98
N SER A 48 -23.16 -1.72 1.09
CA SER A 48 -23.91 -0.57 0.58
C SER A 48 -23.37 -0.05 -0.75
N ASP A 49 -24.15 0.81 -1.43
CA ASP A 49 -23.75 1.55 -2.65
C ASP A 49 -22.88 2.79 -2.31
N ARG A 50 -22.11 2.73 -1.24
CA ARG A 50 -21.17 3.78 -0.85
C ARG A 50 -19.85 3.63 -1.61
N ALA A 51 -19.15 4.74 -1.83
CA ALA A 51 -17.84 4.74 -2.49
C ALA A 51 -16.71 4.22 -1.60
N LEU A 52 -16.91 4.17 -0.27
CA LEU A 52 -15.94 3.71 0.70
C LEU A 52 -16.23 2.28 1.17
N GLU A 53 -15.18 1.59 1.56
CA GLU A 53 -15.22 0.26 2.19
C GLU A 53 -14.27 0.19 3.37
N ILE A 54 -14.48 -0.78 4.27
CA ILE A 54 -13.52 -1.13 5.32
C ILE A 54 -12.85 -2.45 4.94
N ALA A 55 -11.60 -2.36 4.51
CA ALA A 55 -10.79 -3.51 4.14
C ALA A 55 -10.15 -4.14 5.38
N LYS A 56 -10.17 -5.48 5.44
CA LYS A 56 -9.46 -6.26 6.45
C LYS A 56 -8.19 -6.85 5.84
N MET A 57 -7.04 -6.50 6.38
CA MET A 57 -5.71 -6.93 5.93
C MET A 57 -5.03 -7.72 7.04
N GLY A 58 -5.30 -9.02 7.14
CA GLY A 58 -4.85 -9.84 8.27
C GLY A 58 -5.44 -9.31 9.59
N PRO A 59 -4.60 -8.88 10.58
CA PRO A 59 -5.09 -8.34 11.85
C PRO A 59 -5.44 -6.84 11.79
N ARG A 60 -5.27 -6.18 10.65
CA ARG A 60 -5.44 -4.73 10.47
C ARG A 60 -6.68 -4.39 9.66
N TYR A 61 -7.19 -3.18 9.88
CA TYR A 61 -8.35 -2.62 9.21
C TYR A 61 -8.02 -1.25 8.64
N ALA A 62 -8.55 -0.92 7.48
CA ALA A 62 -8.41 0.40 6.86
C ALA A 62 -9.70 0.81 6.17
N MET A 63 -10.10 2.07 6.34
CA MET A 63 -11.13 2.67 5.51
C MET A 63 -10.50 3.16 4.21
N GLN A 64 -11.06 2.76 3.08
CA GLN A 64 -10.51 3.08 1.77
C GLN A 64 -11.61 3.27 0.72
N VAL A 65 -11.25 3.84 -0.42
CA VAL A 65 -12.13 3.95 -1.58
C VAL A 65 -12.26 2.58 -2.24
N LYS A 66 -13.51 2.17 -2.55
CA LYS A 66 -13.77 0.93 -3.31
C LYS A 66 -13.03 0.94 -4.64
N LYS A 67 -12.53 -0.22 -5.06
CA LYS A 67 -11.69 -0.38 -6.26
C LYS A 67 -12.30 0.25 -7.53
N VAL A 68 -13.61 0.21 -7.67
CA VAL A 68 -14.34 0.77 -8.82
C VAL A 68 -14.22 2.30 -8.94
N TYR A 69 -14.00 3.01 -7.83
CA TYR A 69 -13.89 4.47 -7.77
C TYR A 69 -12.45 4.98 -7.61
N THR A 70 -11.47 4.08 -7.50
CA THR A 70 -10.07 4.44 -7.21
C THR A 70 -9.49 5.37 -8.27
N GLN A 71 -9.84 5.19 -9.54
CA GLN A 71 -9.31 6.01 -10.63
C GLN A 71 -9.78 7.47 -10.53
N GLN A 72 -11.05 7.71 -10.23
CA GLN A 72 -11.63 9.03 -10.05
C GLN A 72 -11.11 9.72 -8.79
N ALA A 73 -11.06 8.99 -7.67
CA ALA A 73 -10.52 9.50 -6.41
C ALA A 73 -9.04 9.90 -6.53
N ALA A 74 -8.24 9.13 -7.28
CA ALA A 74 -6.82 9.41 -7.49
C ALA A 74 -6.57 10.72 -8.26
N MET A 75 -7.52 11.23 -9.04
CA MET A 75 -7.38 12.50 -9.77
C MET A 75 -7.33 13.73 -8.83
N LEU A 76 -7.94 13.62 -7.65
CA LEU A 76 -7.98 14.68 -6.63
C LEU A 76 -7.06 14.41 -5.44
N SER A 77 -6.54 13.19 -5.32
CA SER A 77 -5.60 12.88 -4.25
C SER A 77 -4.21 13.39 -4.61
N GLU A 78 -3.61 14.15 -3.71
CA GLU A 78 -2.19 14.47 -3.81
C GLU A 78 -1.38 13.17 -3.79
N MET A 79 -0.72 12.86 -4.90
CA MET A 79 0.17 11.72 -4.96
C MET A 79 1.34 11.99 -4.02
N LYS A 80 1.34 11.37 -2.84
CA LYS A 80 2.45 11.45 -1.87
C LYS A 80 3.79 10.99 -2.47
N ILE A 81 3.76 10.22 -3.55
CA ILE A 81 4.93 9.71 -4.26
C ILE A 81 4.89 10.21 -5.72
N PRO A 82 5.89 11.00 -6.16
CA PRO A 82 5.96 11.47 -7.55
C PRO A 82 5.95 10.31 -8.56
N ARG A 83 5.34 10.51 -9.72
CA ARG A 83 5.25 9.48 -10.78
C ARG A 83 6.59 8.87 -11.17
N GLU A 84 7.66 9.67 -11.21
CA GLU A 84 9.02 9.19 -11.51
C GLU A 84 9.55 8.24 -10.43
N VAL A 85 9.26 8.54 -9.15
CA VAL A 85 9.63 7.69 -8.02
C VAL A 85 8.80 6.40 -8.01
N LEU A 86 7.51 6.47 -8.40
CA LEU A 86 6.67 5.28 -8.58
C LEU A 86 7.20 4.35 -9.69
N LYS A 87 7.62 4.91 -10.83
CA LYS A 87 8.27 4.12 -11.89
C LYS A 87 9.54 3.43 -11.37
N THR A 88 10.34 4.14 -10.59
CA THR A 88 11.56 3.58 -10.00
C THR A 88 11.27 2.42 -9.05
N VAL A 89 10.29 2.55 -8.15
CA VAL A 89 9.97 1.45 -7.22
C VAL A 89 9.37 0.25 -7.94
N SER A 90 8.64 0.46 -9.04
CA SER A 90 8.14 -0.63 -9.89
C SER A 90 9.29 -1.40 -10.57
N LEU A 91 10.32 -0.69 -11.06
CA LEU A 91 11.52 -1.33 -11.60
C LEU A 91 12.29 -2.12 -10.52
N ILE A 92 12.44 -1.53 -9.33
CA ILE A 92 13.04 -2.24 -8.20
C ILE A 92 12.25 -3.50 -7.88
N ALA A 93 10.93 -3.42 -7.78
CA ALA A 93 10.05 -4.54 -7.46
C ALA A 93 10.14 -5.68 -8.49
N TYR A 94 10.28 -5.33 -9.76
CA TYR A 94 10.39 -6.30 -10.85
C TYR A 94 11.77 -6.99 -10.90
N TYR A 95 12.86 -6.20 -10.73
CA TYR A 95 14.23 -6.71 -10.88
C TYR A 95 14.89 -7.14 -9.57
N GLN A 96 14.22 -7.01 -8.42
CA GLN A 96 14.80 -7.29 -7.11
C GLN A 96 15.27 -8.75 -6.91
N PRO A 97 16.40 -8.98 -6.23
CA PRO A 97 17.32 -7.98 -5.71
C PRO A 97 18.13 -7.32 -6.83
N VAL A 98 18.23 -5.99 -6.84
CA VAL A 98 18.86 -5.24 -7.93
C VAL A 98 19.93 -4.28 -7.39
N LEU A 99 21.05 -4.15 -8.10
CA LEU A 99 22.09 -3.19 -7.76
C LEU A 99 21.68 -1.78 -8.19
N GLN A 100 21.97 -0.79 -7.35
CA GLN A 100 21.70 0.61 -7.65
C GLN A 100 22.44 1.09 -8.90
N SER A 101 23.66 0.60 -9.14
CA SER A 101 24.42 0.87 -10.36
C SER A 101 23.66 0.42 -11.61
N LYS A 102 23.07 -0.78 -11.60
CA LYS A 102 22.26 -1.28 -12.71
C LYS A 102 21.00 -0.45 -12.95
N LEU A 103 20.38 0.04 -11.89
CA LEU A 103 19.23 0.96 -12.00
C LEU A 103 19.63 2.33 -12.52
N ASN A 104 20.86 2.79 -12.20
CA ASN A 104 21.40 4.03 -12.76
C ASN A 104 21.54 3.96 -14.29
N ASP A 105 21.90 2.81 -14.83
CA ASP A 105 21.98 2.61 -16.28
C ASP A 105 20.60 2.69 -16.96
N LEU A 106 19.52 2.34 -16.23
CA LEU A 106 18.15 2.34 -16.73
C LEU A 106 17.40 3.66 -16.52
N VAL A 107 17.67 4.35 -15.43
CA VAL A 107 16.89 5.52 -14.97
C VAL A 107 17.72 6.80 -14.98
N GLY A 108 19.06 6.68 -14.98
CA GLY A 108 20.01 7.78 -14.86
C GLY A 108 20.24 8.24 -13.42
N PRO A 109 21.01 9.33 -13.21
CA PRO A 109 21.48 9.77 -11.90
C PRO A 109 20.40 10.09 -10.87
N LYS A 110 19.18 10.39 -11.31
CA LYS A 110 18.01 10.61 -10.43
C LYS A 110 17.70 9.41 -9.52
N ILE A 111 18.20 8.21 -9.87
CA ILE A 111 17.98 6.98 -9.08
C ILE A 111 18.42 7.14 -7.63
N TYR A 112 19.50 7.86 -7.36
CA TYR A 112 20.03 8.05 -6.00
C TYR A 112 19.03 8.80 -5.10
N ASP A 113 18.40 9.86 -5.61
CA ASP A 113 17.37 10.60 -4.88
C ASP A 113 16.07 9.80 -4.75
N HIS A 114 15.70 9.06 -5.80
CA HIS A 114 14.51 8.20 -5.75
C HIS A 114 14.65 7.10 -4.70
N VAL A 115 15.80 6.41 -4.64
CA VAL A 115 16.08 5.37 -3.65
C VAL A 115 16.05 5.93 -2.24
N ARG A 116 16.68 7.10 -2.01
CA ARG A 116 16.65 7.77 -0.70
C ARG A 116 15.24 8.11 -0.25
N LYS A 117 14.40 8.64 -1.14
CA LYS A 117 12.98 8.92 -0.86
C LYS A 117 12.19 7.65 -0.57
N LEU A 118 12.40 6.59 -1.36
CA LEU A 118 11.73 5.31 -1.17
C LEU A 118 12.14 4.61 0.13
N GLU A 119 13.40 4.73 0.52
CA GLU A 119 13.91 4.21 1.78
C GLU A 119 13.35 4.99 2.98
N ALA A 120 13.30 6.32 2.90
CA ALA A 120 12.66 7.18 3.91
C ALA A 120 11.15 6.88 4.07
N LEU A 121 10.47 6.52 2.97
CA LEU A 121 9.08 6.07 2.99
C LEU A 121 8.92 4.62 3.47
N GLY A 122 10.01 3.90 3.71
CA GLY A 122 10.01 2.49 4.09
C GLY A 122 9.57 1.53 2.99
N MET A 123 9.56 1.96 1.72
CA MET A 123 9.14 1.16 0.56
C MET A 123 10.22 0.20 0.07
N VAL A 124 11.48 0.57 0.24
CA VAL A 124 12.63 -0.25 -0.13
C VAL A 124 13.59 -0.38 1.05
N ARG A 125 14.45 -1.40 0.98
CA ARG A 125 15.58 -1.62 1.88
C ARG A 125 16.84 -1.73 1.05
N THR A 126 17.90 -1.09 1.53
CA THR A 126 19.22 -1.11 0.91
C THR A 126 20.18 -2.00 1.70
N LYS A 127 21.11 -2.67 1.01
CA LYS A 127 22.17 -3.47 1.62
C LYS A 127 23.49 -3.19 0.87
N PRO A 128 24.56 -2.77 1.56
CA PRO A 128 25.85 -2.55 0.94
C PRO A 128 26.39 -3.79 0.20
N ARG A 129 26.97 -3.59 -0.99
CA ARG A 129 27.59 -4.62 -1.83
C ARG A 129 28.82 -4.05 -2.53
N LYS A 130 30.03 -4.44 -2.11
CA LYS A 130 31.30 -3.96 -2.69
C LYS A 130 31.24 -2.49 -3.13
N ASN A 131 31.08 -2.24 -4.42
CA ASN A 131 31.08 -0.90 -5.04
C ASN A 131 29.66 -0.37 -5.34
N SER A 132 28.61 -0.97 -4.80
CA SER A 132 27.21 -0.59 -5.03
C SER A 132 26.32 -0.94 -3.85
N VAL A 133 25.02 -0.68 -3.98
CA VAL A 133 24.00 -1.00 -2.99
C VAL A 133 22.97 -1.92 -3.65
N GLU A 134 22.68 -3.02 -3.01
CA GLU A 134 21.60 -3.94 -3.39
C GLU A 134 20.28 -3.44 -2.81
N ILE A 135 19.24 -3.37 -3.63
CA ILE A 135 17.93 -2.83 -3.27
C ILE A 135 16.86 -3.90 -3.40
N THR A 136 15.97 -3.95 -2.41
CA THR A 136 14.79 -4.82 -2.39
C THR A 136 13.58 -4.05 -1.88
N THR A 137 12.37 -4.43 -2.31
CA THR A 137 11.14 -3.90 -1.74
C THR A 137 10.88 -4.47 -0.34
N THR A 138 10.08 -3.76 0.45
CA THR A 138 9.68 -4.15 1.80
C THR A 138 8.25 -4.69 1.82
N LYS A 139 7.85 -5.21 2.98
CA LYS A 139 6.46 -5.59 3.23
C LYS A 139 5.51 -4.38 3.12
N LYS A 140 5.95 -3.19 3.58
CA LYS A 140 5.19 -1.95 3.46
C LYS A 140 4.87 -1.60 2.00
N PHE A 141 5.79 -1.84 1.07
CA PHE A 141 5.54 -1.68 -0.36
C PHE A 141 4.37 -2.58 -0.83
N ILE A 142 4.42 -3.86 -0.49
CA ILE A 142 3.40 -4.85 -0.86
C ILE A 142 2.03 -4.43 -0.31
N GLU A 143 1.97 -4.04 0.97
CA GLU A 143 0.75 -3.59 1.64
C GLU A 143 0.20 -2.30 1.05
N THR A 144 1.06 -1.30 0.79
CA THR A 144 0.66 0.01 0.25
C THR A 144 0.07 -0.09 -1.15
N PHE A 145 0.60 -0.99 -1.99
CA PHE A 145 0.13 -1.17 -3.36
C PHE A 145 -0.89 -2.31 -3.52
N GLY A 146 -1.30 -2.96 -2.42
CA GLY A 146 -2.27 -4.04 -2.46
C GLY A 146 -1.82 -5.23 -3.31
N ILE A 147 -0.51 -5.51 -3.34
CA ILE A 147 0.05 -6.60 -4.14
C ILE A 147 -0.20 -7.91 -3.40
N ASP A 148 -0.96 -8.82 -4.02
CA ASP A 148 -1.18 -10.15 -3.45
C ASP A 148 0.02 -11.07 -3.74
N ALA A 149 1.10 -10.86 -2.99
CA ALA A 149 2.30 -11.67 -3.07
C ALA A 149 3.02 -11.76 -1.73
N ARG A 150 3.53 -12.95 -1.41
CA ARG A 150 4.28 -13.22 -0.18
C ARG A 150 5.79 -13.42 -0.40
N SER A 151 6.23 -13.43 -1.66
CA SER A 151 7.62 -13.63 -2.07
C SER A 151 8.03 -12.66 -3.17
N ARG A 152 9.35 -12.48 -3.36
CA ARG A 152 9.89 -11.64 -4.45
C ARG A 152 9.47 -12.16 -5.83
N GLN A 153 9.44 -13.48 -6.00
CA GLN A 153 8.98 -14.12 -7.23
C GLN A 153 7.49 -13.87 -7.46
N GLY A 154 6.68 -13.94 -6.41
CA GLY A 154 5.26 -13.57 -6.48
C GLY A 154 5.03 -12.11 -6.85
N VAL A 155 5.84 -11.18 -6.33
CA VAL A 155 5.77 -9.76 -6.73
C VAL A 155 6.08 -9.61 -8.22
N LYS A 156 7.11 -10.28 -8.74
CA LYS A 156 7.46 -10.25 -10.15
C LYS A 156 6.33 -10.82 -11.01
N ALA A 157 5.79 -11.97 -10.66
CA ALA A 157 4.67 -12.61 -11.37
C ALA A 157 3.42 -11.71 -11.38
N TRP A 158 3.13 -11.03 -10.30
CA TRP A 158 2.04 -10.06 -10.21
C TRP A 158 2.22 -8.91 -11.22
N PHE A 159 3.45 -8.35 -11.35
CA PHE A 159 3.74 -7.31 -12.34
C PHE A 159 3.59 -7.83 -13.78
N GLU A 160 4.04 -9.05 -14.07
CA GLU A 160 3.91 -9.68 -15.39
C GLU A 160 2.44 -9.87 -15.77
N GLU A 161 1.61 -10.31 -14.82
CA GLU A 161 0.17 -10.46 -15.02
C GLU A 161 -0.53 -9.11 -15.27
N GLU A 162 -0.21 -8.08 -14.48
CA GLU A 162 -0.80 -6.74 -14.67
C GLU A 162 -0.39 -6.09 -16.00
N LEU A 163 0.83 -6.30 -16.46
CA LEU A 163 1.29 -5.85 -17.78
C LEU A 163 0.54 -6.57 -18.91
N SER A 164 0.33 -7.88 -18.79
CA SER A 164 -0.43 -8.67 -19.75
C SER A 164 -1.89 -8.21 -19.85
N LYS A 165 -2.54 -7.92 -18.73
CA LYS A 165 -3.91 -7.37 -18.68
C LYS A 165 -4.02 -6.02 -19.38
N LYS A 166 -3.02 -5.14 -19.25
CA LYS A 166 -3.00 -3.83 -19.92
C LYS A 166 -2.80 -3.93 -21.42
N ASN A 167 -1.97 -4.87 -21.87
CA ASN A 167 -1.71 -5.08 -23.29
C ASN A 167 -2.90 -5.73 -24.01
N GLY A 168 -3.62 -6.64 -23.35
CA GLY A 168 -4.85 -7.26 -23.88
C GLY A 168 -6.07 -6.32 -23.96
N ARG A 169 -6.03 -5.13 -23.34
CA ARG A 169 -7.09 -4.11 -23.44
C ARG A 169 -6.87 -3.08 -24.55
N LYS A 170 -5.78 -3.18 -25.29
CA LYS A 170 -5.42 -2.30 -26.42
C LYS A 170 -5.56 -2.99 -27.80
N ALA A 171 -6.04 -4.22 -27.82
CA ALA A 171 -6.36 -4.96 -29.04
C ALA A 171 -7.88 -4.92 -29.34
#